data_db16fb7933b3c31c41ca858c4beeafa6
#
_entry.id   db16fb7933b3c31c41ca858c4beeafa6
#
_cell.length_a   1.000
_cell.length_b   1.000
_cell.length_c   1.000
_cell.angle_alpha   90.00
_cell.angle_beta   90.00
_cell.angle_gamma   90.00
#
_symmetry.space_group_name_H-M   'P 1'
#
loop_
_entity.id
_entity.type
_entity.pdbx_description
1 polymer ?
#
loop_
_entity_poly.entity_id
_entity_poly.type
_entity_poly.pdbx_seq_one_letter_code
_entity_poly.pdbx_strand_id
1 'polypeptide(L)'
;MKIYETENYEEMSRKAANILSAQVILKPDCVLGLATGSTPIGTYDKLVEWYEKGDLDFLEVKTVNLDEYRGLTRDNDQSYYYFMHEHLFDRVNIDPENTNVPNGTEPDADKECERYEKLIESMGGVDIQLLGLGHNGHIGFNEPDSAFAQTTHCVDLTESTIEANKRFFASADDVPRQAYTMGIGTIMRAKKILLIVNGEAKADIVAKAFFGPVTPEVPASILQLHNDVVIVGDKAALSKIPR
;
A
#
# COMPACT_ATOMS: atom_id res chain seq x y z
N MET A 1 3.95 -17.62 -5.26
CA MET A 1 2.98 -16.60 -5.69
C MET A 1 1.65 -17.27 -6.03
N LYS A 2 0.53 -16.69 -5.58
CA LYS A 2 -0.84 -17.16 -5.85
C LYS A 2 -1.65 -16.03 -6.48
N ILE A 3 -2.38 -16.31 -7.57
CA ILE A 3 -3.18 -15.30 -8.28
C ILE A 3 -4.65 -15.68 -8.17
N TYR A 4 -5.47 -14.71 -7.75
CA TYR A 4 -6.92 -14.81 -7.78
C TYR A 4 -7.47 -13.85 -8.83
N GLU A 5 -8.12 -14.40 -9.85
CA GLU A 5 -8.90 -13.65 -10.82
C GLU A 5 -10.32 -13.46 -10.28
N THR A 6 -10.83 -12.24 -10.36
CA THR A 6 -12.18 -11.84 -9.95
C THR A 6 -12.90 -11.16 -11.10
N GLU A 7 -14.23 -11.11 -11.09
CA GLU A 7 -15.01 -10.57 -12.19
C GLU A 7 -14.81 -9.06 -12.36
N ASN A 8 -14.70 -8.31 -11.24
CA ASN A 8 -14.69 -6.85 -11.21
C ASN A 8 -14.03 -6.31 -9.94
N TYR A 9 -14.00 -4.98 -9.82
CA TYR A 9 -13.45 -4.25 -8.69
C TYR A 9 -14.11 -4.64 -7.35
N GLU A 10 -15.42 -4.83 -7.32
CA GLU A 10 -16.14 -5.16 -6.08
C GLU A 10 -15.74 -6.55 -5.57
N GLU A 11 -15.67 -7.54 -6.46
CA GLU A 11 -15.22 -8.88 -6.09
C GLU A 11 -13.73 -8.93 -5.72
N MET A 12 -12.88 -8.14 -6.40
CA MET A 12 -11.47 -7.96 -6.04
C MET A 12 -11.37 -7.41 -4.62
N SER A 13 -12.08 -6.33 -4.33
CA SER A 13 -12.10 -5.68 -3.02
C SER A 13 -12.57 -6.63 -1.92
N ARG A 14 -13.67 -7.35 -2.14
CA ARG A 14 -14.18 -8.37 -1.22
C ARG A 14 -13.19 -9.51 -1.00
N LYS A 15 -12.50 -9.96 -2.06
CA LYS A 15 -11.50 -11.03 -1.95
C LYS A 15 -10.27 -10.58 -1.17
N ALA A 16 -9.80 -9.36 -1.40
CA ALA A 16 -8.69 -8.78 -0.65
C ALA A 16 -9.06 -8.59 0.83
N ALA A 17 -10.26 -8.07 1.11
CA ALA A 17 -10.77 -7.94 2.47
C ALA A 17 -10.86 -9.29 3.19
N ASN A 18 -11.29 -10.38 2.52
CA ASN A 18 -11.29 -11.73 3.09
C ASN A 18 -9.89 -12.20 3.53
N ILE A 19 -8.84 -11.82 2.79
CA ILE A 19 -7.46 -12.20 3.13
C ILE A 19 -6.97 -11.40 4.33
N LEU A 20 -7.26 -10.08 4.37
CA LEU A 20 -6.91 -9.23 5.51
C LEU A 20 -7.69 -9.61 6.76
N SER A 21 -9.00 -9.87 6.65
CA SER A 21 -9.82 -10.30 7.79
C SER A 21 -9.36 -11.61 8.39
N ALA A 22 -8.97 -12.57 7.54
CA ALA A 22 -8.40 -13.83 8.02
C ALA A 22 -7.10 -13.61 8.83
N GLN A 23 -6.27 -12.64 8.44
CA GLN A 23 -5.08 -12.27 9.20
C GLN A 23 -5.44 -11.70 10.58
N VAL A 24 -6.41 -10.79 10.63
CA VAL A 24 -6.91 -10.18 11.88
C VAL A 24 -7.51 -11.24 12.81
N ILE A 25 -8.37 -12.13 12.29
CA ILE A 25 -9.02 -13.18 13.07
C ILE A 25 -7.99 -14.17 13.64
N LEU A 26 -7.02 -14.60 12.84
CA LEU A 26 -6.02 -15.59 13.24
C LEU A 26 -4.91 -15.02 14.15
N LYS A 27 -4.67 -13.71 14.07
CA LYS A 27 -3.69 -13.01 14.87
C LYS A 27 -4.22 -11.61 15.20
N PRO A 28 -5.02 -11.44 16.29
CA PRO A 28 -5.62 -10.17 16.65
C PRO A 28 -4.63 -9.01 16.84
N ASP A 29 -3.43 -9.28 17.31
CA ASP A 29 -2.31 -8.33 17.49
C ASP A 29 -1.43 -8.17 16.22
N CYS A 30 -1.96 -8.50 15.04
CA CYS A 30 -1.18 -8.45 13.79
C CYS A 30 -0.79 -7.02 13.43
N VAL A 31 0.31 -6.92 12.66
CA VAL A 31 0.74 -5.67 12.02
C VAL A 31 0.33 -5.70 10.57
N LEU A 32 -0.60 -4.82 10.20
CA LEU A 32 -1.04 -4.63 8.82
C LEU A 32 -0.25 -3.50 8.15
N GLY A 33 0.40 -3.81 7.05
CA GLY A 33 0.94 -2.81 6.14
C GLY A 33 -0.17 -2.35 5.19
N LEU A 34 -0.47 -1.06 5.15
CA LEU A 34 -1.60 -0.49 4.43
C LEU A 34 -1.13 0.44 3.30
N ALA A 35 -1.98 0.59 2.29
CA ALA A 35 -1.77 1.42 1.13
C ALA A 35 -2.90 2.44 0.98
N THR A 36 -2.64 3.56 0.32
CA THR A 36 -3.63 4.58 -0.03
C THR A 36 -3.99 4.55 -1.52
N GLY A 37 -4.82 5.48 -1.95
CA GLY A 37 -5.30 5.58 -3.33
C GLY A 37 -6.65 4.90 -3.56
N SER A 38 -7.15 4.97 -4.79
CA SER A 38 -8.51 4.52 -5.10
C SER A 38 -8.71 3.00 -5.08
N THR A 39 -7.66 2.21 -5.35
CA THR A 39 -7.77 0.76 -5.44
C THR A 39 -8.14 0.08 -4.11
N PRO A 40 -7.56 0.43 -2.93
CA PRO A 40 -7.86 -0.23 -1.67
C PRO A 40 -9.18 0.22 -1.00
N ILE A 41 -9.83 1.31 -1.44
CA ILE A 41 -11.03 1.87 -0.77
C ILE A 41 -12.10 0.79 -0.58
N GLY A 42 -12.48 0.07 -1.66
CA GLY A 42 -13.49 -0.97 -1.57
C GLY A 42 -13.08 -2.13 -0.63
N THR A 43 -11.77 -2.38 -0.47
CA THR A 43 -11.27 -3.35 0.51
C THR A 43 -11.50 -2.86 1.94
N TYR A 44 -11.20 -1.57 2.20
CA TYR A 44 -11.46 -0.96 3.51
C TYR A 44 -12.95 -0.90 3.83
N ASP A 45 -13.79 -0.53 2.87
CA ASP A 45 -15.24 -0.54 3.05
C ASP A 45 -15.79 -1.92 3.45
N LYS A 46 -15.23 -3.01 2.88
CA LYS A 46 -15.62 -4.37 3.27
C LYS A 46 -15.13 -4.74 4.68
N LEU A 47 -13.95 -4.31 5.07
CA LEU A 47 -13.45 -4.51 6.44
C LEU A 47 -14.31 -3.76 7.46
N VAL A 48 -14.70 -2.52 7.17
CA VAL A 48 -15.63 -1.74 8.00
C VAL A 48 -16.99 -2.42 8.08
N GLU A 49 -17.56 -2.87 6.96
CA GLU A 49 -18.83 -3.60 6.93
C GLU A 49 -18.81 -4.82 7.85
N TRP A 50 -17.71 -5.59 7.87
CA TRP A 50 -17.60 -6.78 8.71
C TRP A 50 -17.34 -6.43 10.18
N TYR A 51 -16.63 -5.34 10.46
CA TYR A 51 -16.53 -4.80 11.81
C TYR A 51 -17.89 -4.38 12.36
N GLU A 52 -18.70 -3.64 11.58
CA GLU A 52 -20.04 -3.21 11.97
C GLU A 52 -21.00 -4.39 12.22
N LYS A 53 -20.78 -5.52 11.54
CA LYS A 53 -21.53 -6.76 11.76
C LYS A 53 -21.04 -7.57 12.97
N GLY A 54 -19.92 -7.18 13.57
CA GLY A 54 -19.31 -7.89 14.69
C GLY A 54 -18.44 -9.10 14.28
N ASP A 55 -18.11 -9.23 13.01
CA ASP A 55 -17.28 -10.32 12.50
C ASP A 55 -15.77 -10.03 12.68
N LEU A 56 -15.38 -8.77 12.85
CA LEU A 56 -13.99 -8.32 13.02
C LEU A 56 -13.83 -7.42 14.24
N ASP A 57 -12.66 -7.50 14.86
CA ASP A 57 -12.22 -6.65 15.95
C ASP A 57 -10.81 -6.13 15.64
N PHE A 58 -10.63 -4.80 15.69
CA PHE A 58 -9.38 -4.13 15.38
C PHE A 58 -8.64 -3.59 16.61
N LEU A 59 -9.17 -3.82 17.83
CA LEU A 59 -8.65 -3.19 19.06
C LEU A 59 -7.15 -3.41 19.27
N GLU A 60 -6.64 -4.62 18.99
CA GLU A 60 -5.23 -4.97 19.17
C GLU A 60 -4.41 -4.86 17.86
N VAL A 61 -5.07 -4.63 16.72
CA VAL A 61 -4.40 -4.51 15.42
C VAL A 61 -3.48 -3.30 15.42
N LYS A 62 -2.29 -3.46 14.85
CA LYS A 62 -1.35 -2.36 14.57
C LYS A 62 -1.24 -2.14 13.08
N THR A 63 -1.04 -0.89 12.67
CA THR A 63 -0.90 -0.56 11.25
C THR A 63 0.35 0.25 10.98
N VAL A 64 0.92 0.07 9.78
CA VAL A 64 1.95 0.91 9.20
C VAL A 64 1.58 1.21 7.75
N ASN A 65 1.60 2.46 7.34
CA ASN A 65 1.34 2.83 5.94
C ASN A 65 2.62 2.82 5.11
N LEU A 66 2.49 2.56 3.81
CA LEU A 66 3.63 2.54 2.87
C LEU A 66 4.33 3.88 2.78
N ASP A 67 3.58 4.97 2.84
CA ASP A 67 4.05 6.28 2.42
C ASP A 67 3.22 7.42 3.02
N GLU A 68 3.75 8.63 2.90
CA GLU A 68 3.08 9.91 3.19
C GLU A 68 3.77 11.04 2.42
N TYR A 69 3.02 12.03 2.00
CA TYR A 69 3.57 13.24 1.42
C TYR A 69 4.39 14.03 2.43
N ARG A 70 5.59 14.44 2.02
CA ARG A 70 6.40 15.38 2.81
C ARG A 70 5.88 16.79 2.63
N GLY A 71 5.67 17.51 3.75
CA GLY A 71 5.17 18.86 3.80
C GLY A 71 3.68 19.00 4.12
N LEU A 72 2.92 17.90 4.11
CA LEU A 72 1.52 17.95 4.53
C LEU A 72 1.38 17.67 6.04
N THR A 73 0.49 18.41 6.67
CA THR A 73 0.07 18.17 8.06
C THR A 73 -1.00 17.07 8.10
N ARG A 74 -1.21 16.44 9.25
CA ARG A 74 -2.19 15.35 9.42
C ARG A 74 -3.64 15.76 9.17
N ASP A 75 -3.96 17.04 9.41
CA ASP A 75 -5.28 17.65 9.18
C ASP A 75 -5.52 18.11 7.74
N ASN A 76 -4.49 18.04 6.88
CA ASN A 76 -4.67 18.30 5.46
C ASN A 76 -5.44 17.13 4.83
N ASP A 77 -6.55 17.43 4.14
CA ASP A 77 -7.45 16.43 3.53
C ASP A 77 -6.82 15.63 2.38
N GLN A 78 -5.62 16.03 1.94
CA GLN A 78 -4.84 15.32 0.94
C GLN A 78 -3.70 14.49 1.55
N SER A 79 -3.49 14.53 2.88
CA SER A 79 -2.52 13.65 3.54
C SER A 79 -3.01 12.20 3.53
N TYR A 80 -2.07 11.25 3.51
CA TYR A 80 -2.42 9.84 3.63
C TYR A 80 -2.87 9.48 5.04
N TYR A 81 -2.42 10.23 6.05
CA TYR A 81 -2.98 10.14 7.39
C TYR A 81 -4.48 10.42 7.38
N TYR A 82 -4.92 11.54 6.77
CA TYR A 82 -6.34 11.90 6.66
C TYR A 82 -7.12 10.84 5.87
N PHE A 83 -6.57 10.41 4.72
CA PHE A 83 -7.15 9.34 3.91
C PHE A 83 -7.45 8.07 4.73
N MET A 84 -6.49 7.63 5.55
CA MET A 84 -6.66 6.41 6.35
C MET A 84 -7.70 6.58 7.44
N HIS A 85 -7.80 7.76 8.05
CA HIS A 85 -8.84 8.07 9.03
C HIS A 85 -10.23 8.05 8.37
N GLU A 86 -10.39 8.70 7.21
CA GLU A 86 -11.67 8.74 6.48
C GLU A 86 -12.14 7.35 6.03
N HIS A 87 -11.22 6.51 5.53
CA HIS A 87 -11.59 5.25 4.90
C HIS A 87 -11.54 4.03 5.83
N LEU A 88 -10.80 4.09 6.95
CA LEU A 88 -10.68 2.93 7.83
C LEU A 88 -10.63 3.31 9.32
N PHE A 89 -9.66 4.12 9.77
CA PHE A 89 -9.33 4.20 11.20
C PHE A 89 -10.46 4.74 12.06
N ASP A 90 -11.16 5.78 11.63
CA ASP A 90 -12.28 6.36 12.37
C ASP A 90 -13.59 5.55 12.24
N ARG A 91 -13.56 4.49 11.42
CA ARG A 91 -14.74 3.66 11.12
C ARG A 91 -14.71 2.30 11.80
N VAL A 92 -13.63 1.98 12.52
CA VAL A 92 -13.44 0.73 13.28
C VAL A 92 -12.92 1.04 14.69
N ASN A 93 -12.83 0.03 15.57
CA ASN A 93 -12.36 0.22 16.94
C ASN A 93 -10.84 0.11 17.11
N ILE A 94 -10.06 0.44 16.11
CA ILE A 94 -8.59 0.42 16.24
C ILE A 94 -8.14 1.47 17.25
N ASP A 95 -7.18 1.12 18.11
CA ASP A 95 -6.55 2.11 18.99
C ASP A 95 -5.75 3.12 18.14
N PRO A 96 -6.02 4.43 18.23
CA PRO A 96 -5.26 5.44 17.49
C PRO A 96 -3.75 5.37 17.71
N GLU A 97 -3.28 4.93 18.88
CA GLU A 97 -1.86 4.75 19.18
C GLU A 97 -1.23 3.59 18.38
N ASN A 98 -2.03 2.69 17.86
CA ASN A 98 -1.61 1.58 17.01
C ASN A 98 -1.59 1.93 15.52
N THR A 99 -2.03 3.13 15.12
CA THR A 99 -2.04 3.57 13.72
C THR A 99 -0.78 4.40 13.40
N ASN A 100 -0.07 4.00 12.35
CA ASN A 100 1.21 4.65 12.02
C ASN A 100 1.30 4.99 10.54
N VAL A 101 1.53 6.27 10.28
CA VAL A 101 1.82 6.85 8.97
C VAL A 101 3.13 7.63 9.11
N PRO A 102 4.00 7.70 8.10
CA PRO A 102 5.19 8.54 8.17
C PRO A 102 4.83 9.99 8.51
N ASN A 103 5.68 10.68 9.25
CA ASN A 103 5.44 12.06 9.65
C ASN A 103 5.82 13.04 8.52
N GLY A 104 4.85 13.45 7.71
CA GLY A 104 5.04 14.41 6.61
C GLY A 104 5.66 15.75 7.01
N THR A 105 5.57 16.13 8.29
CA THR A 105 6.06 17.44 8.79
C THR A 105 7.45 17.39 9.44
N GLU A 106 8.09 16.21 9.55
CA GLU A 106 9.48 16.16 10.03
C GLU A 106 10.42 16.81 9.00
N PRO A 107 11.15 17.87 9.38
CA PRO A 107 12.01 18.58 8.46
C PRO A 107 13.27 17.80 8.06
N ASP A 108 13.73 16.89 8.93
CA ASP A 108 14.89 16.03 8.71
C ASP A 108 14.42 14.69 8.13
N ALA A 109 14.63 14.52 6.83
CA ALA A 109 14.17 13.34 6.11
C ALA A 109 14.84 12.05 6.62
N ASP A 110 16.13 12.07 6.88
CA ASP A 110 16.88 10.89 7.33
C ASP A 110 16.40 10.45 8.71
N LYS A 111 16.14 11.42 9.58
CA LYS A 111 15.59 11.17 10.93
C LYS A 111 14.22 10.51 10.88
N GLU A 112 13.33 10.97 10.00
CA GLU A 112 12.00 10.35 9.85
C GLU A 112 12.11 8.93 9.28
N CYS A 113 12.91 8.75 8.26
CA CYS A 113 13.13 7.43 7.66
C CYS A 113 13.68 6.43 8.68
N GLU A 114 14.68 6.82 9.47
CA GLU A 114 15.25 5.98 10.53
C GLU A 114 14.22 5.69 11.63
N ARG A 115 13.45 6.70 12.06
CA ARG A 115 12.38 6.54 13.05
C ARG A 115 11.35 5.52 12.59
N TYR A 116 10.92 5.61 11.32
CA TYR A 116 9.88 4.76 10.77
C TYR A 116 10.34 3.30 10.63
N GLU A 117 11.57 3.07 10.18
CA GLU A 117 12.17 1.71 10.16
C GLU A 117 12.24 1.11 11.57
N LYS A 118 12.73 1.87 12.56
CA LYS A 118 12.79 1.42 13.95
C LYS A 118 11.42 1.10 14.54
N LEU A 119 10.40 1.88 14.16
CA LEU A 119 9.03 1.64 14.55
C LEU A 119 8.54 0.28 14.01
N ILE A 120 8.73 0.03 12.70
CA ILE A 120 8.35 -1.24 12.08
C ILE A 120 9.07 -2.42 12.73
N GLU A 121 10.37 -2.29 12.99
CA GLU A 121 11.17 -3.31 13.67
C GLU A 121 10.67 -3.57 15.11
N SER A 122 10.32 -2.53 15.85
CA SER A 122 9.82 -2.64 17.23
C SER A 122 8.50 -3.40 17.35
N MET A 123 7.70 -3.40 16.27
CA MET A 123 6.45 -4.17 16.17
C MET A 123 6.68 -5.64 15.77
N GLY A 124 7.91 -6.05 15.49
CA GLY A 124 8.25 -7.38 14.98
C GLY A 124 8.04 -7.55 13.47
N GLY A 125 7.99 -6.44 12.74
CA GLY A 125 7.77 -6.39 11.29
C GLY A 125 6.31 -6.50 10.89
N VAL A 126 6.04 -6.49 9.59
CA VAL A 126 4.69 -6.51 9.00
C VAL A 126 4.22 -7.96 8.79
N ASP A 127 3.04 -8.30 9.29
CA ASP A 127 2.45 -9.63 9.07
C ASP A 127 1.89 -9.78 7.65
N ILE A 128 1.19 -8.77 7.15
CA ILE A 128 0.71 -8.72 5.77
C ILE A 128 0.80 -7.28 5.24
N GLN A 129 1.45 -7.11 4.09
CA GLN A 129 1.56 -5.82 3.41
C GLN A 129 0.59 -5.76 2.23
N LEU A 130 -0.36 -4.86 2.30
CA LEU A 130 -1.23 -4.52 1.17
C LEU A 130 -0.48 -3.60 0.21
N LEU A 131 -0.53 -3.90 -1.08
CA LEU A 131 0.08 -3.12 -2.15
C LEU A 131 -0.92 -2.86 -3.27
N GLY A 132 -0.90 -1.66 -3.82
CA GLY A 132 -1.36 -1.38 -5.16
C GLY A 132 -0.24 -1.57 -6.19
N LEU A 133 -0.55 -1.38 -7.47
CA LEU A 133 0.41 -1.43 -8.57
C LEU A 133 0.33 -0.15 -9.40
N GLY A 134 1.42 0.58 -9.48
CA GLY A 134 1.53 1.74 -10.35
C GLY A 134 1.53 1.39 -11.84
N HIS A 135 1.24 2.35 -12.72
CA HIS A 135 1.21 2.12 -14.18
C HIS A 135 2.56 1.72 -14.78
N ASN A 136 3.65 2.13 -14.17
CA ASN A 136 5.02 1.78 -14.56
C ASN A 136 5.63 0.64 -13.72
N GLY A 137 4.82 0.03 -12.84
CA GLY A 137 5.25 -1.07 -11.99
C GLY A 137 5.79 -0.65 -10.62
N HIS A 138 5.64 0.63 -10.24
CA HIS A 138 6.02 1.05 -8.89
C HIS A 138 5.11 0.44 -7.82
N ILE A 139 5.67 0.25 -6.63
CA ILE A 139 4.97 -0.10 -5.39
C ILE A 139 5.40 0.87 -4.29
N GLY A 140 4.42 1.45 -3.56
CA GLY A 140 4.63 2.69 -2.81
C GLY A 140 5.06 3.79 -3.79
N PHE A 141 6.00 4.64 -3.39
CA PHE A 141 6.66 5.58 -4.32
C PHE A 141 8.03 5.08 -4.81
N ASN A 142 8.25 3.76 -4.83
CA ASN A 142 9.45 3.20 -5.45
C ASN A 142 9.25 3.14 -6.96
N GLU A 143 9.65 4.22 -7.64
CA GLU A 143 9.59 4.35 -9.09
C GLU A 143 10.68 3.50 -9.79
N PRO A 144 10.56 3.24 -11.13
CA PRO A 144 11.62 2.62 -11.91
C PRO A 144 12.97 3.30 -11.73
N ASP A 145 13.99 2.52 -11.40
CA ASP A 145 15.35 3.01 -11.12
C ASP A 145 16.40 1.98 -11.56
N SER A 146 17.66 2.28 -11.32
CA SER A 146 18.82 1.40 -11.57
C SER A 146 19.06 0.38 -10.45
N ALA A 147 18.46 0.59 -9.25
CA ALA A 147 18.59 -0.28 -8.09
C ALA A 147 17.30 -0.32 -7.28
N PHE A 148 17.12 -1.38 -6.49
CA PHE A 148 16.05 -1.47 -5.51
C PHE A 148 16.43 -0.74 -4.23
N ALA A 149 15.60 0.22 -3.79
CA ALA A 149 15.77 0.90 -2.51
C ALA A 149 15.60 -0.09 -1.34
N GLN A 150 16.49 0.01 -0.34
CA GLN A 150 16.52 -0.97 0.76
C GLN A 150 15.53 -0.63 1.87
N THR A 151 15.58 0.59 2.37
CA THR A 151 14.84 1.04 3.56
C THR A 151 13.91 2.20 3.23
N THR A 152 13.10 2.60 4.18
CA THR A 152 12.30 3.83 4.07
C THR A 152 13.18 5.00 3.70
N HIS A 153 12.76 5.78 2.73
CA HIS A 153 13.52 6.90 2.19
C HIS A 153 12.61 8.03 1.72
N CYS A 154 13.18 9.22 1.58
CA CYS A 154 12.51 10.36 0.97
C CYS A 154 12.77 10.35 -0.54
N VAL A 155 11.70 10.50 -1.33
CA VAL A 155 11.78 10.51 -2.79
C VAL A 155 11.27 11.84 -3.33
N ASP A 156 11.89 12.31 -4.42
CA ASP A 156 11.31 13.35 -5.26
C ASP A 156 10.26 12.72 -6.17
N LEU A 157 9.05 13.28 -6.18
CA LEU A 157 7.96 12.78 -7.01
C LEU A 157 8.22 13.11 -8.48
N THR A 158 8.01 12.14 -9.35
CA THR A 158 8.12 12.34 -10.80
C THR A 158 7.01 13.26 -11.32
N GLU A 159 7.28 13.98 -12.41
CA GLU A 159 6.27 14.83 -13.05
C GLU A 159 4.99 14.05 -13.40
N SER A 160 5.13 12.79 -13.81
CA SER A 160 3.98 11.92 -14.09
C SER A 160 3.16 11.61 -12.84
N THR A 161 3.80 11.44 -11.68
CA THR A 161 3.13 11.22 -10.40
C THR A 161 2.44 12.49 -9.92
N ILE A 162 3.10 13.64 -10.03
CA ILE A 162 2.51 14.96 -9.73
C ILE A 162 1.26 15.20 -10.60
N GLU A 163 1.38 14.99 -11.90
CA GLU A 163 0.27 15.16 -12.85
C GLU A 163 -0.90 14.20 -12.54
N ALA A 164 -0.61 12.94 -12.21
CA ALA A 164 -1.64 11.97 -11.83
C ALA A 164 -2.37 12.36 -10.53
N ASN A 165 -1.66 12.99 -9.58
CA ASN A 165 -2.20 13.35 -8.28
C ASN A 165 -2.83 14.74 -8.24
N LYS A 166 -2.54 15.64 -9.22
CA LYS A 166 -3.09 17.02 -9.24
C LYS A 166 -4.61 17.07 -9.15
N ARG A 167 -5.30 16.01 -9.59
CA ARG A 167 -6.77 15.91 -9.51
C ARG A 167 -7.33 15.97 -8.08
N PHE A 168 -6.49 15.73 -7.10
CA PHE A 168 -6.84 15.77 -5.69
C PHE A 168 -6.51 17.11 -5.02
N PHE A 169 -5.80 18.00 -5.69
CA PHE A 169 -5.34 19.29 -5.18
C PHE A 169 -6.01 20.45 -5.93
N ALA A 170 -6.01 21.64 -5.32
CA ALA A 170 -6.59 22.83 -5.94
C ALA A 170 -5.80 23.26 -7.19
N SER A 171 -4.48 23.06 -7.21
CA SER A 171 -3.60 23.28 -8.35
C SER A 171 -2.44 22.28 -8.38
N ALA A 172 -1.73 22.20 -9.50
CA ALA A 172 -0.53 21.36 -9.62
C ALA A 172 0.62 21.84 -8.70
N ASP A 173 0.63 23.16 -8.37
CA ASP A 173 1.65 23.73 -7.49
C ASP A 173 1.44 23.36 -6.02
N ASP A 174 0.21 22.97 -5.65
CA ASP A 174 -0.14 22.52 -4.31
C ASP A 174 0.22 21.05 -4.07
N VAL A 175 0.53 20.29 -5.14
CA VAL A 175 0.96 18.89 -5.01
C VAL A 175 2.36 18.87 -4.37
N PRO A 176 2.57 18.14 -3.27
CA PRO A 176 3.89 17.99 -2.68
C PRO A 176 4.90 17.44 -3.70
N ARG A 177 6.14 17.89 -3.59
CA ARG A 177 7.23 17.49 -4.48
C ARG A 177 7.99 16.27 -3.96
N GLN A 178 7.79 15.92 -2.69
CA GLN A 178 8.48 14.83 -2.03
C GLN A 178 7.51 13.97 -1.24
N ALA A 179 7.91 12.71 -1.03
CA ALA A 179 7.19 11.78 -0.16
C ALA A 179 8.18 10.90 0.62
N TYR A 180 7.76 10.43 1.79
CA TYR A 180 8.38 9.32 2.48
C TYR A 180 7.75 8.03 1.99
N THR A 181 8.56 7.02 1.67
CA THR A 181 8.05 5.71 1.23
C THR A 181 8.88 4.57 1.79
N MET A 182 8.23 3.49 2.20
CA MET A 182 8.93 2.24 2.52
C MET A 182 9.74 1.79 1.31
N GLY A 183 11.01 1.47 1.52
CA GLY A 183 11.85 0.89 0.48
C GLY A 183 11.43 -0.54 0.13
N ILE A 184 11.86 -0.99 -1.04
CA ILE A 184 11.62 -2.35 -1.52
C ILE A 184 12.11 -3.40 -0.52
N GLY A 185 13.27 -3.19 0.11
CA GLY A 185 13.78 -4.12 1.11
C GLY A 185 12.88 -4.21 2.35
N THR A 186 12.28 -3.09 2.80
CA THR A 186 11.32 -3.07 3.91
C THR A 186 10.04 -3.82 3.53
N ILE A 187 9.50 -3.56 2.32
CA ILE A 187 8.32 -4.26 1.79
C ILE A 187 8.59 -5.78 1.72
N MET A 188 9.74 -6.19 1.21
CA MET A 188 10.13 -7.59 1.05
C MET A 188 10.35 -8.34 2.36
N ARG A 189 10.49 -7.64 3.50
CA ARG A 189 10.56 -8.25 4.85
C ARG A 189 9.19 -8.57 5.45
N ALA A 190 8.09 -8.12 4.85
CA ALA A 190 6.75 -8.52 5.28
C ALA A 190 6.59 -10.04 5.20
N LYS A 191 5.84 -10.65 6.12
CA LYS A 191 5.65 -12.12 6.12
C LYS A 191 4.79 -12.58 4.94
N LYS A 192 3.84 -11.73 4.52
CA LYS A 192 2.96 -11.94 3.37
C LYS A 192 2.79 -10.63 2.59
N ILE A 193 2.71 -10.73 1.29
CA ILE A 193 2.32 -9.64 0.40
C ILE A 193 0.93 -9.92 -0.17
N LEU A 194 0.06 -8.92 -0.09
CA LEU A 194 -1.23 -8.89 -0.78
C LEU A 194 -1.22 -7.73 -1.77
N LEU A 195 -1.09 -8.03 -3.06
CA LEU A 195 -1.17 -7.03 -4.11
C LEU A 195 -2.56 -7.06 -4.73
N ILE A 196 -3.17 -5.88 -4.83
CA ILE A 196 -4.48 -5.68 -5.46
C ILE A 196 -4.34 -4.82 -6.72
N VAL A 197 -5.03 -5.21 -7.77
CA VAL A 197 -4.95 -4.51 -9.05
C VAL A 197 -6.24 -4.64 -9.83
N ASN A 198 -6.70 -3.54 -10.43
CA ASN A 198 -7.93 -3.50 -11.21
C ASN A 198 -7.80 -2.64 -12.47
N GLY A 199 -8.59 -2.99 -13.47
CA GLY A 199 -8.74 -2.26 -14.70
C GLY A 199 -7.74 -2.63 -15.80
N GLU A 200 -8.21 -2.55 -17.06
CA GLU A 200 -7.46 -2.96 -18.26
C GLU A 200 -6.14 -2.19 -18.44
N ALA A 201 -6.09 -0.92 -18.00
CA ALA A 201 -4.88 -0.10 -18.06
C ALA A 201 -3.69 -0.69 -17.27
N LYS A 202 -3.94 -1.67 -16.39
CA LYS A 202 -2.90 -2.38 -15.63
C LYS A 202 -2.45 -3.69 -16.26
N ALA A 203 -3.12 -4.19 -17.30
CA ALA A 203 -2.88 -5.53 -17.84
C ALA A 203 -1.43 -5.73 -18.33
N ASP A 204 -0.86 -4.74 -19.03
CA ASP A 204 0.52 -4.83 -19.53
C ASP A 204 1.54 -4.84 -18.40
N ILE A 205 1.36 -3.96 -17.42
CA ILE A 205 2.31 -3.89 -16.31
C ILE A 205 2.20 -5.08 -15.36
N VAL A 206 1.02 -5.68 -15.20
CA VAL A 206 0.85 -6.94 -14.46
C VAL A 206 1.63 -8.06 -15.15
N ALA A 207 1.46 -8.23 -16.46
CA ALA A 207 2.19 -9.23 -17.22
C ALA A 207 3.70 -9.00 -17.13
N LYS A 208 4.16 -7.75 -17.28
CA LYS A 208 5.58 -7.40 -17.20
C LYS A 208 6.15 -7.63 -15.79
N ALA A 209 5.43 -7.25 -14.74
CA ALA A 209 5.90 -7.36 -13.36
C ALA A 209 5.98 -8.81 -12.85
N PHE A 210 5.04 -9.66 -13.23
CA PHE A 210 4.93 -10.99 -12.61
C PHE A 210 5.33 -12.16 -13.53
N PHE A 211 5.52 -11.89 -14.83
CA PHE A 211 5.94 -12.88 -15.82
C PHE A 211 7.13 -12.43 -16.68
N GLY A 212 7.60 -11.21 -16.50
CA GLY A 212 8.83 -10.69 -17.07
C GLY A 212 10.05 -10.92 -16.17
N PRO A 213 11.23 -10.38 -16.54
CA PRO A 213 12.43 -10.45 -15.71
C PRO A 213 12.26 -9.61 -14.43
N VAL A 214 12.92 -10.06 -13.35
CA VAL A 214 13.08 -9.25 -12.14
C VAL A 214 14.08 -8.14 -12.40
N THR A 215 13.64 -6.90 -12.32
CA THR A 215 14.46 -5.72 -12.60
C THR A 215 13.97 -4.50 -11.82
N PRO A 216 14.84 -3.62 -11.33
CA PRO A 216 14.43 -2.37 -10.68
C PRO A 216 13.73 -1.38 -11.64
N GLU A 217 13.85 -1.57 -12.96
CA GLU A 217 13.04 -0.83 -13.94
C GLU A 217 11.54 -1.17 -13.88
N VAL A 218 11.19 -2.25 -13.20
CA VAL A 218 9.82 -2.64 -12.86
C VAL A 218 9.80 -3.05 -11.40
N PRO A 219 9.72 -2.11 -10.46
CA PRO A 219 9.94 -2.37 -9.03
C PRO A 219 9.11 -3.53 -8.47
N ALA A 220 7.84 -3.66 -8.87
CA ALA A 220 6.97 -4.77 -8.45
C ALA A 220 7.49 -6.16 -8.90
N SER A 221 8.38 -6.23 -9.87
CA SER A 221 8.92 -7.52 -10.36
C SER A 221 9.69 -8.28 -9.28
N ILE A 222 10.26 -7.58 -8.29
CA ILE A 222 10.96 -8.21 -7.16
C ILE A 222 10.05 -9.11 -6.33
N LEU A 223 8.74 -8.86 -6.33
CA LEU A 223 7.78 -9.67 -5.62
C LEU A 223 7.74 -11.13 -6.09
N GLN A 224 8.23 -11.42 -7.31
CA GLN A 224 8.42 -12.79 -7.79
C GLN A 224 9.36 -13.61 -6.89
N LEU A 225 10.26 -12.95 -6.17
CA LEU A 225 11.24 -13.58 -5.27
C LEU A 225 10.75 -13.66 -3.82
N HIS A 226 9.60 -13.09 -3.50
CA HIS A 226 9.05 -13.16 -2.15
C HIS A 226 8.38 -14.51 -1.90
N ASN A 227 8.54 -15.06 -0.70
CA ASN A 227 8.08 -16.41 -0.33
C ASN A 227 6.55 -16.55 -0.34
N ASP A 228 5.80 -15.51 0.04
CA ASP A 228 4.34 -15.57 0.17
C ASP A 228 3.67 -14.34 -0.44
N VAL A 229 3.36 -14.41 -1.73
CA VAL A 229 2.67 -13.35 -2.48
C VAL A 229 1.32 -13.85 -2.95
N VAL A 230 0.32 -13.04 -2.67
CA VAL A 230 -1.03 -13.19 -3.20
C VAL A 230 -1.34 -11.97 -4.06
N ILE A 231 -1.74 -12.19 -5.29
CA ILE A 231 -2.25 -11.17 -6.21
C ILE A 231 -3.75 -11.38 -6.34
N VAL A 232 -4.52 -10.32 -6.11
CA VAL A 232 -5.95 -10.31 -6.40
C VAL A 232 -6.20 -9.26 -7.47
N GLY A 233 -6.61 -9.69 -8.64
CA GLY A 233 -6.89 -8.80 -9.77
C GLY A 233 -8.24 -9.08 -10.40
N ASP A 234 -8.84 -8.05 -10.99
CA ASP A 234 -10.00 -8.25 -11.83
C ASP A 234 -9.60 -8.84 -13.21
N LYS A 235 -10.56 -9.41 -13.92
CA LYS A 235 -10.35 -10.00 -15.26
C LYS A 235 -9.68 -9.03 -16.22
N ALA A 236 -10.00 -7.73 -16.12
CA ALA A 236 -9.45 -6.71 -17.01
C ALA A 236 -7.95 -6.51 -16.74
N ALA A 237 -7.54 -6.37 -15.47
CA ALA A 237 -6.13 -6.23 -15.11
C ALA A 237 -5.32 -7.50 -15.36
N LEU A 238 -5.93 -8.68 -15.28
CA LEU A 238 -5.27 -9.97 -15.48
C LEU A 238 -5.38 -10.50 -16.92
N SER A 239 -5.93 -9.73 -17.85
CA SER A 239 -6.24 -10.20 -19.22
C SER A 239 -5.03 -10.59 -20.07
N LYS A 240 -3.83 -10.14 -19.70
CA LYS A 240 -2.58 -10.39 -20.44
C LYS A 240 -1.60 -11.33 -19.73
N ILE A 241 -2.00 -11.94 -18.61
CA ILE A 241 -1.14 -12.95 -17.96
C ILE A 241 -1.11 -14.24 -18.78
N PRO A 242 0.01 -14.96 -18.86
CA PRO A 242 0.09 -16.27 -19.50
C PRO A 242 -0.86 -17.27 -18.80
N ARG A 243 -1.60 -18.03 -19.59
CA ARG A 243 -2.51 -19.10 -19.12
C ARG A 243 -1.84 -20.46 -19.24
#